data_5e9ff820c6cc80e7d0ded84dc3626e28
#
_entry.id   5e9ff820c6cc80e7d0ded84dc3626e28
#
_cell.length_a   1.000
_cell.length_b   1.000
_cell.length_c   1.000
_cell.angle_alpha   90.00
_cell.angle_beta   90.00
_cell.angle_gamma   90.00
#
_symmetry.space_group_name_H-M   'P 1'
#
loop_
_entity.id
_entity.type
_entity.pdbx_description
1 polymer ?
#
loop_
_entity_poly.entity_id
_entity_poly.type
_entity_poly.pdbx_seq_one_letter_code
_entity_poly.pdbx_strand_id
1 'polypeptide(L)'
;MYSYIKGTIETIMNDSVEIESNGIGYRIYTPNPYSYQIGEFLTVYTYLHIKDEVLTLYGFREKEEKELFLKLISVSGIGPKSANAILATGSVSMIAQAINKGDAKYLTKFPGIGMKSAQQIILDLKGKLVVTEYSGNYLVLDEVHDALLALGYNEKDIQKVLPKLDSTKSTNQLIVDALGIMTR
;
A
#
# COMPACT_ATOMS: atom_id res chain seq x y z
N MET A 1 -12.27 -19.11 4.33
CA MET A 1 -11.22 -18.07 4.20
C MET A 1 -11.34 -17.43 2.81
N TYR A 2 -11.31 -16.12 2.72
CA TYR A 2 -11.47 -15.40 1.46
C TYR A 2 -10.10 -15.09 0.88
N SER A 3 -9.80 -15.55 -0.35
CA SER A 3 -8.53 -15.27 -1.03
C SER A 3 -8.58 -13.98 -1.82
N TYR A 4 -9.75 -13.66 -2.33
CA TYR A 4 -10.08 -12.41 -3.02
C TYR A 4 -11.60 -12.21 -3.00
N ILE A 5 -12.02 -10.97 -3.23
CA ILE A 5 -13.42 -10.60 -3.49
C ILE A 5 -13.44 -9.83 -4.80
N LYS A 6 -14.35 -10.21 -5.69
CA LYS A 6 -14.58 -9.52 -6.96
C LYS A 6 -15.95 -8.87 -6.92
N GLY A 7 -16.01 -7.57 -7.17
CA GLY A 7 -17.25 -6.80 -7.06
C GLY A 7 -17.06 -5.34 -7.41
N THR A 8 -18.02 -4.53 -7.02
CA THR A 8 -18.08 -3.09 -7.27
C THR A 8 -17.76 -2.33 -5.98
N ILE A 9 -16.93 -1.29 -6.07
CA ILE A 9 -16.65 -0.40 -4.92
C ILE A 9 -17.86 0.52 -4.72
N GLU A 10 -18.48 0.41 -3.56
CA GLU A 10 -19.65 1.22 -3.18
C GLU A 10 -19.27 2.43 -2.32
N THR A 11 -18.31 2.26 -1.40
CA THR A 11 -17.92 3.31 -0.44
C THR A 11 -16.41 3.33 -0.24
N ILE A 12 -15.85 4.53 -0.11
CA ILE A 12 -14.45 4.75 0.27
C ILE A 12 -14.43 5.49 1.59
N MET A 13 -13.71 4.92 2.57
CA MET A 13 -13.49 5.50 3.91
C MET A 13 -12.01 5.85 4.09
N ASN A 14 -11.65 6.39 5.26
CA ASN A 14 -10.27 6.82 5.53
C ASN A 14 -9.26 5.66 5.58
N ASP A 15 -9.70 4.46 5.96
CA ASP A 15 -8.83 3.27 6.19
C ASP A 15 -9.37 2.00 5.51
N SER A 16 -10.49 2.09 4.82
CA SER A 16 -11.20 0.93 4.27
C SER A 16 -12.05 1.30 3.06
N VAL A 17 -12.43 0.30 2.31
CA VAL A 17 -13.43 0.39 1.23
C VAL A 17 -14.54 -0.62 1.49
N GLU A 18 -15.73 -0.35 0.96
CA GLU A 18 -16.81 -1.33 0.89
C GLU A 18 -16.97 -1.80 -0.55
N ILE A 19 -16.86 -3.11 -0.75
CA ILE A 19 -17.06 -3.77 -2.04
C ILE A 19 -18.35 -4.59 -1.99
N GLU A 20 -19.24 -4.36 -2.92
CA GLU A 20 -20.45 -5.15 -3.12
C GLU A 20 -20.10 -6.36 -4.01
N SER A 21 -20.50 -7.54 -3.59
CA SER A 21 -20.39 -8.77 -4.37
C SER A 21 -21.62 -9.65 -4.14
N ASN A 22 -22.43 -9.83 -5.18
CA ASN A 22 -23.65 -10.66 -5.17
C ASN A 22 -24.63 -10.32 -4.04
N GLY A 23 -24.89 -9.03 -3.82
CA GLY A 23 -25.83 -8.56 -2.79
C GLY A 23 -25.26 -8.50 -1.38
N ILE A 24 -23.95 -8.72 -1.20
CA ILE A 24 -23.28 -8.64 0.10
C ILE A 24 -22.22 -7.56 0.04
N GLY A 25 -22.27 -6.59 0.97
CA GLY A 25 -21.25 -5.58 1.18
C GLY A 25 -20.17 -6.08 2.13
N TYR A 26 -18.91 -6.05 1.67
CA TYR A 26 -17.73 -6.40 2.47
C TYR A 26 -16.94 -5.14 2.78
N ARG A 27 -16.70 -4.86 4.08
CA ARG A 27 -15.76 -3.84 4.50
C ARG A 27 -14.36 -4.41 4.53
N ILE A 28 -13.45 -3.78 3.79
CA ILE A 28 -12.07 -4.24 3.60
C ILE A 28 -11.12 -3.11 4.00
N TYR A 29 -10.28 -3.35 5.01
CA TYR A 29 -9.19 -2.44 5.39
C TYR A 29 -8.07 -2.55 4.36
N THR A 30 -7.61 -1.42 3.84
CA THR A 30 -6.62 -1.37 2.77
C THR A 30 -5.55 -0.31 3.04
N PRO A 31 -4.31 -0.51 2.56
CA PRO A 31 -3.25 0.48 2.72
C PRO A 31 -3.61 1.86 2.14
N ASN A 32 -4.15 1.88 0.93
CA ASN A 32 -4.51 3.10 0.23
C ASN A 32 -5.96 3.06 -0.28
N PRO A 33 -6.95 3.46 0.55
CA PRO A 33 -8.36 3.49 0.13
C PRO A 33 -8.60 4.40 -1.08
N TYR A 34 -7.83 5.47 -1.22
CA TYR A 34 -8.01 6.46 -2.29
C TYR A 34 -7.48 6.00 -3.65
N SER A 35 -6.83 4.83 -3.71
CA SER A 35 -6.49 4.17 -4.98
C SER A 35 -7.68 3.52 -5.67
N TYR A 36 -8.82 3.39 -4.97
CA TYR A 36 -10.07 2.84 -5.49
C TYR A 36 -11.00 3.97 -5.95
N GLN A 37 -11.94 3.63 -6.84
CA GLN A 37 -12.97 4.56 -7.31
C GLN A 37 -14.37 3.98 -7.05
N ILE A 38 -15.30 4.82 -6.61
CA ILE A 38 -16.69 4.40 -6.44
C ILE A 38 -17.25 4.00 -7.81
N GLY A 39 -17.94 2.85 -7.87
CA GLY A 39 -18.44 2.25 -9.10
C GLY A 39 -17.41 1.39 -9.87
N GLU A 40 -16.16 1.35 -9.44
CA GLU A 40 -15.13 0.51 -10.06
C GLU A 40 -15.41 -0.97 -9.79
N PHE A 41 -15.45 -1.78 -10.86
CA PHE A 41 -15.57 -3.24 -10.76
C PHE A 41 -14.20 -3.88 -10.87
N LEU A 42 -13.73 -4.51 -9.78
CA LEU A 42 -12.38 -5.08 -9.71
C LEU A 42 -12.30 -6.30 -8.81
N THR A 43 -11.12 -6.89 -8.77
CA THR A 43 -10.75 -7.94 -7.80
C THR A 43 -9.88 -7.33 -6.71
N VAL A 44 -10.29 -7.48 -5.44
CA VAL A 44 -9.48 -7.12 -4.26
C VAL A 44 -8.93 -8.40 -3.65
N TYR A 45 -7.61 -8.50 -3.51
CA TYR A 45 -6.93 -9.65 -2.90
C TYR A 45 -7.00 -9.54 -1.39
N THR A 46 -7.60 -10.52 -0.71
CA THR A 46 -7.98 -10.38 0.69
C THR A 46 -7.23 -11.33 1.63
N TYR A 47 -7.06 -10.90 2.87
CA TYR A 47 -6.60 -11.69 4.01
C TYR A 47 -7.57 -11.51 5.17
N LEU A 48 -8.14 -12.62 5.66
CA LEU A 48 -9.01 -12.62 6.84
C LEU A 48 -8.15 -12.82 8.09
N HIS A 49 -8.13 -11.80 8.95
CA HIS A 49 -7.51 -11.85 10.26
C HIS A 49 -8.58 -12.13 11.33
N ILE A 50 -8.34 -13.14 12.15
CA ILE A 50 -9.24 -13.50 13.25
C ILE A 50 -8.44 -13.33 14.54
N LYS A 51 -8.90 -12.45 15.41
CA LYS A 51 -8.30 -12.21 16.71
C LYS A 51 -9.40 -11.85 17.71
N ASP A 52 -9.40 -12.50 18.88
CA ASP A 52 -10.35 -12.24 19.97
C ASP A 52 -11.82 -12.23 19.49
N GLU A 53 -12.19 -13.22 18.65
CA GLU A 53 -13.51 -13.39 18.01
C GLU A 53 -13.88 -12.29 16.99
N VAL A 54 -13.00 -11.33 16.74
CA VAL A 54 -13.19 -10.27 15.74
C VAL A 54 -12.62 -10.71 14.39
N LEU A 55 -13.48 -10.69 13.38
CA LEU A 55 -13.09 -10.93 11.99
C LEU A 55 -12.78 -9.60 11.32
N THR A 56 -11.55 -9.45 10.87
CA THR A 56 -11.10 -8.25 10.15
C THR A 56 -10.59 -8.65 8.77
N LEU A 57 -11.17 -8.05 7.73
CA LEU A 57 -10.77 -8.32 6.36
C LEU A 57 -9.80 -7.23 5.89
N TYR A 58 -8.59 -7.62 5.55
CA TYR A 58 -7.60 -6.77 4.89
C TYR A 58 -7.59 -7.05 3.40
N GLY A 59 -7.40 -6.03 2.58
CA GLY A 59 -7.40 -6.20 1.14
C GLY A 59 -6.43 -5.29 0.42
N PHE A 60 -6.02 -5.75 -0.75
CA PHE A 60 -4.95 -5.19 -1.54
C PHE A 60 -5.39 -5.14 -3.00
N ARG A 61 -5.02 -4.09 -3.69
CA ARG A 61 -5.32 -3.94 -5.11
C ARG A 61 -4.50 -4.90 -5.94
N GLU A 62 -3.25 -5.09 -5.54
CA GLU A 62 -2.31 -5.96 -6.22
C GLU A 62 -1.99 -7.20 -5.38
N LYS A 63 -1.72 -8.32 -6.07
CA LYS A 63 -1.39 -9.59 -5.43
C LYS A 63 -0.07 -9.51 -4.65
N GLU A 64 0.85 -8.74 -5.16
CA GLU A 64 2.18 -8.51 -4.61
C GLU A 64 2.13 -7.75 -3.29
N GLU A 65 1.24 -6.77 -3.16
CA GLU A 65 0.98 -6.07 -1.89
C GLU A 65 0.51 -7.07 -0.83
N LYS A 66 -0.42 -7.96 -1.20
CA LYS A 66 -0.88 -9.03 -0.30
C LYS A 66 0.27 -9.97 0.08
N GLU A 67 1.11 -10.37 -0.86
CA GLU A 67 2.25 -11.24 -0.59
C GLU A 67 3.25 -10.60 0.37
N LEU A 68 3.58 -9.32 0.17
CA LEU A 68 4.44 -8.58 1.09
C LEU A 68 3.78 -8.41 2.46
N PHE A 69 2.48 -8.09 2.52
CA PHE A 69 1.73 -8.03 3.77
C PHE A 69 1.83 -9.33 4.57
N LEU A 70 1.62 -10.49 3.92
CA LEU A 70 1.70 -11.79 4.56
C LEU A 70 3.11 -12.08 5.12
N LYS A 71 4.15 -11.67 4.40
CA LYS A 71 5.53 -11.77 4.88
C LYS A 71 5.78 -10.84 6.06
N LEU A 72 5.29 -9.60 6.03
CA LEU A 72 5.44 -8.66 7.13
C LEU A 72 4.76 -9.17 8.41
N ILE A 73 3.53 -9.67 8.32
CA ILE A 73 2.83 -10.20 9.51
C ILE A 73 3.39 -11.52 10.04
N SER A 74 4.25 -12.21 9.29
CA SER A 74 4.98 -13.38 9.78
C SER A 74 6.16 -13.01 10.69
N VAL A 75 6.56 -11.73 10.70
CA VAL A 75 7.64 -11.23 11.56
C VAL A 75 7.11 -11.00 12.98
N SER A 76 7.85 -11.50 13.96
CA SER A 76 7.49 -11.30 15.37
C SER A 76 7.38 -9.83 15.74
N GLY A 77 6.26 -9.44 16.33
CA GLY A 77 5.96 -8.06 16.74
C GLY A 77 5.37 -7.18 15.63
N ILE A 78 5.18 -7.70 14.42
CA ILE A 78 4.51 -6.98 13.33
C ILE A 78 3.10 -7.56 13.13
N GLY A 79 2.10 -6.78 13.53
CA GLY A 79 0.70 -7.14 13.31
C GLY A 79 0.11 -6.57 12.01
N PRO A 80 -1.13 -6.98 11.66
CA PRO A 80 -1.79 -6.52 10.44
C PRO A 80 -1.89 -4.99 10.32
N LYS A 81 -2.15 -4.27 11.41
CA LYS A 81 -2.22 -2.80 11.40
C LYS A 81 -0.89 -2.17 11.03
N SER A 82 0.22 -2.68 11.60
CA SER A 82 1.57 -2.18 11.29
C SER A 82 1.97 -2.51 9.86
N ALA A 83 1.70 -3.73 9.39
CA ALA A 83 1.97 -4.13 8.02
C ALA A 83 1.17 -3.29 7.00
N ASN A 84 -0.11 -3.00 7.30
CA ASN A 84 -0.95 -2.13 6.48
C ASN A 84 -0.38 -0.69 6.41
N ALA A 85 0.08 -0.15 7.55
CA ALA A 85 0.70 1.18 7.61
C ALA A 85 2.03 1.26 6.84
N ILE A 86 2.84 0.20 6.84
CA ILE A 86 4.05 0.11 6.02
C ILE A 86 3.69 0.20 4.53
N LEU A 87 2.69 -0.58 4.08
CA LEU A 87 2.25 -0.58 2.69
C LEU A 87 1.51 0.70 2.27
N ALA A 88 0.95 1.45 3.21
CA ALA A 88 0.30 2.73 2.94
C ALA A 88 1.27 3.84 2.55
N THR A 89 2.54 3.74 2.99
CA THR A 89 3.53 4.82 2.88
C THR A 89 4.75 4.46 2.04
N GLY A 90 4.82 3.21 1.54
CA GLY A 90 5.94 2.77 0.72
C GLY A 90 5.52 1.77 -0.35
N SER A 91 6.12 1.85 -1.52
CA SER A 91 5.89 0.85 -2.55
C SER A 91 6.48 -0.51 -2.17
N VAL A 92 5.89 -1.58 -2.69
CA VAL A 92 6.37 -2.97 -2.50
C VAL A 92 7.85 -3.08 -2.87
N SER A 93 8.26 -2.45 -3.97
CA SER A 93 9.65 -2.49 -4.46
C SER A 93 10.63 -1.81 -3.50
N MET A 94 10.32 -0.59 -3.03
CA MET A 94 11.20 0.15 -2.12
C MET A 94 11.31 -0.53 -0.75
N ILE A 95 10.21 -1.05 -0.22
CA ILE A 95 10.22 -1.81 1.04
C ILE A 95 11.09 -3.06 0.89
N ALA A 96 10.91 -3.83 -0.19
CA ALA A 96 11.69 -5.04 -0.46
C ALA A 96 13.18 -4.72 -0.65
N GLN A 97 13.51 -3.64 -1.36
CA GLN A 97 14.89 -3.18 -1.51
C GLN A 97 15.52 -2.79 -0.16
N ALA A 98 14.81 -2.01 0.65
CA ALA A 98 15.31 -1.60 1.96
C ALA A 98 15.59 -2.81 2.86
N ILE A 99 14.69 -3.79 2.88
CA ILE A 99 14.88 -5.03 3.64
C ILE A 99 16.09 -5.81 3.12
N ASN A 100 16.22 -6.00 1.81
CA ASN A 100 17.33 -6.74 1.20
C ASN A 100 18.69 -6.02 1.38
N LYS A 101 18.70 -4.68 1.33
CA LYS A 101 19.91 -3.87 1.62
C LYS A 101 20.23 -3.80 3.13
N GLY A 102 19.30 -4.16 4.01
CA GLY A 102 19.47 -4.04 5.46
C GLY A 102 19.31 -2.60 5.98
N ASP A 103 18.55 -1.77 5.26
CA ASP A 103 18.34 -0.36 5.63
C ASP A 103 17.26 -0.22 6.71
N ALA A 104 17.67 -0.45 7.96
CA ALA A 104 16.80 -0.28 9.13
C ALA A 104 16.33 1.17 9.29
N LYS A 105 17.16 2.16 8.90
CA LYS A 105 16.82 3.58 9.02
C LYS A 105 15.64 3.95 8.11
N TYR A 106 15.60 3.39 6.90
CA TYR A 106 14.44 3.56 6.01
C TYR A 106 13.17 2.98 6.64
N LEU A 107 13.25 1.77 7.20
CA LEU A 107 12.10 1.11 7.80
C LEU A 107 11.57 1.83 9.05
N THR A 108 12.39 2.58 9.78
CA THR A 108 11.92 3.38 10.94
C THR A 108 11.12 4.61 10.56
N LYS A 109 11.06 4.98 9.27
CA LYS A 109 10.18 6.05 8.79
C LYS A 109 8.70 5.67 8.84
N PHE A 110 8.39 4.38 8.84
CA PHE A 110 7.01 3.90 8.86
C PHE A 110 6.38 4.04 10.26
N PRO A 111 5.11 4.47 10.34
CA PRO A 111 4.41 4.63 11.61
C PRO A 111 4.41 3.34 12.43
N GLY A 112 4.79 3.44 13.71
CA GLY A 112 4.82 2.30 14.63
C GLY A 112 5.99 1.33 14.46
N ILE A 113 6.95 1.63 13.57
CA ILE A 113 8.16 0.82 13.38
C ILE A 113 9.35 1.50 14.04
N GLY A 114 9.77 0.97 15.20
CA GLY A 114 11.00 1.38 15.86
C GLY A 114 12.21 0.61 15.32
N MET A 115 13.42 1.00 15.75
CA MET A 115 14.68 0.39 15.34
C MET A 115 14.69 -1.13 15.59
N LYS A 116 14.17 -1.58 16.73
CA LYS A 116 14.10 -3.01 17.08
C LYS A 116 13.21 -3.79 16.10
N SER A 117 12.04 -3.24 15.77
CA SER A 117 11.13 -3.86 14.80
C SER A 117 11.72 -3.84 13.39
N ALA A 118 12.38 -2.76 12.99
CA ALA A 118 13.07 -2.66 11.69
C ALA A 118 14.17 -3.72 11.55
N GLN A 119 14.98 -3.90 12.58
CA GLN A 119 16.02 -4.93 12.61
C GLN A 119 15.42 -6.33 12.55
N GLN A 120 14.31 -6.60 13.25
CA GLN A 120 13.61 -7.88 13.21
C GLN A 120 13.06 -8.19 11.81
N ILE A 121 12.43 -7.18 11.16
CA ILE A 121 11.97 -7.32 9.77
C ILE A 121 13.11 -7.71 8.84
N ILE A 122 14.26 -7.04 8.96
CA ILE A 122 15.43 -7.35 8.15
C ILE A 122 15.94 -8.77 8.44
N LEU A 123 16.07 -9.12 9.70
CA LEU A 123 16.56 -10.44 10.11
C LEU A 123 15.71 -11.57 9.52
N ASP A 124 14.39 -11.42 9.58
CA ASP A 124 13.46 -12.47 9.19
C ASP A 124 13.22 -12.52 7.67
N LEU A 125 13.29 -11.38 6.96
CA LEU A 125 12.86 -11.28 5.56
C LEU A 125 13.97 -11.03 4.54
N LYS A 126 15.18 -10.64 4.96
CA LYS A 126 16.31 -10.41 4.05
C LYS A 126 16.62 -11.66 3.22
N GLY A 127 16.68 -11.48 1.90
CA GLY A 127 16.89 -12.58 0.94
C GLY A 127 15.66 -13.46 0.66
N LYS A 128 14.53 -13.20 1.32
CA LYS A 128 13.25 -13.92 1.10
C LYS A 128 12.26 -13.13 0.27
N LEU A 129 12.57 -11.87 -0.02
CA LEU A 129 11.77 -11.00 -0.86
C LEU A 129 12.36 -10.99 -2.26
N VAL A 130 11.57 -11.47 -3.22
CA VAL A 130 11.93 -11.34 -4.64
C VAL A 130 11.68 -9.89 -5.01
N VAL A 131 12.75 -9.15 -5.29
CA VAL A 131 12.63 -7.87 -5.98
C VAL A 131 12.43 -8.21 -7.46
N THR A 132 11.20 -8.51 -7.84
CA THR A 132 10.86 -8.45 -9.26
C THR A 132 11.02 -6.97 -9.64
N GLU A 133 11.74 -6.71 -10.72
CA GLU A 133 11.71 -5.42 -11.39
C GLU A 133 10.29 -5.23 -11.94
N TYR A 134 9.39 -4.89 -11.02
CA TYR A 134 8.02 -4.52 -11.40
C TYR A 134 8.14 -3.24 -12.21
N SER A 135 7.64 -3.34 -13.42
CA SER A 135 7.55 -2.33 -14.47
C SER A 135 7.83 -0.91 -13.97
N GLY A 136 8.71 -0.18 -14.67
CA GLY A 136 9.22 1.15 -14.34
C GLY A 136 8.19 2.22 -13.92
N ASN A 137 6.90 1.92 -14.00
CA ASN A 137 5.78 2.79 -13.66
C ASN A 137 5.68 3.08 -12.15
N TYR A 138 5.97 2.11 -11.27
CA TYR A 138 5.89 2.34 -9.81
C TYR A 138 7.06 3.15 -9.27
N LEU A 139 8.28 2.93 -9.80
CA LEU A 139 9.45 3.74 -9.43
C LEU A 139 9.23 5.21 -9.80
N VAL A 140 8.60 5.47 -10.93
CA VAL A 140 8.28 6.82 -11.40
C VAL A 140 7.27 7.50 -10.49
N LEU A 141 6.23 6.80 -10.04
CA LEU A 141 5.23 7.34 -9.10
C LEU A 141 5.80 7.59 -7.70
N ASP A 142 6.74 6.76 -7.24
CA ASP A 142 7.44 6.99 -5.97
C ASP A 142 8.34 8.23 -6.03
N GLU A 143 9.06 8.45 -7.15
CA GLU A 143 9.82 9.67 -7.37
C GLU A 143 8.91 10.92 -7.39
N VAL A 144 7.72 10.81 -7.99
CA VAL A 144 6.71 11.87 -8.00
C VAL A 144 6.21 12.14 -6.59
N HIS A 145 5.91 11.10 -5.81
CA HIS A 145 5.50 11.20 -4.42
C HIS A 145 6.53 11.95 -3.58
N ASP A 146 7.80 11.52 -3.64
CA ASP A 146 8.89 12.15 -2.88
C ASP A 146 9.11 13.61 -3.30
N ALA A 147 9.00 13.91 -4.59
CA ALA A 147 9.10 15.27 -5.10
C ALA A 147 7.96 16.16 -4.58
N LEU A 148 6.71 15.66 -4.55
CA LEU A 148 5.57 16.42 -4.03
C LEU A 148 5.68 16.66 -2.52
N LEU A 149 6.17 15.67 -1.74
CA LEU A 149 6.48 15.86 -0.33
C LEU A 149 7.55 16.93 -0.11
N ALA A 150 8.63 16.92 -0.92
CA ALA A 150 9.68 17.92 -0.87
C ALA A 150 9.18 19.33 -1.20
N LEU A 151 8.15 19.45 -2.05
CA LEU A 151 7.45 20.70 -2.38
C LEU A 151 6.48 21.15 -1.28
N GLY A 152 6.30 20.37 -0.21
CA GLY A 152 5.50 20.73 0.96
C GLY A 152 4.03 20.33 0.89
N TYR A 153 3.63 19.50 -0.07
CA TYR A 153 2.27 18.96 -0.13
C TYR A 153 2.07 17.89 0.96
N ASN A 154 0.85 17.78 1.50
CA ASN A 154 0.56 16.80 2.53
C ASN A 154 0.31 15.41 1.92
N GLU A 155 0.60 14.38 2.70
CA GLU A 155 0.49 12.97 2.31
C GLU A 155 -0.91 12.61 1.77
N LYS A 156 -1.97 13.11 2.43
CA LYS A 156 -3.36 12.79 2.04
C LYS A 156 -3.72 13.30 0.64
N ASP A 157 -3.22 14.46 0.27
CA ASP A 157 -3.51 15.06 -1.03
C ASP A 157 -2.66 14.39 -2.12
N ILE A 158 -1.42 14.04 -1.81
CA ILE A 158 -0.55 13.26 -2.71
C ILE A 158 -1.20 11.91 -3.02
N GLN A 159 -1.65 11.17 -2.02
CA GLN A 159 -2.30 9.86 -2.20
C GLN A 159 -3.59 9.90 -3.02
N LYS A 160 -4.33 11.03 -3.02
CA LYS A 160 -5.51 11.21 -3.88
C LYS A 160 -5.17 11.50 -5.34
N VAL A 161 -3.99 12.05 -5.59
CA VAL A 161 -3.58 12.50 -6.92
C VAL A 161 -2.80 11.42 -7.66
N LEU A 162 -1.90 10.70 -7.00
CA LEU A 162 -1.07 9.65 -7.61
C LEU A 162 -1.86 8.64 -8.46
N PRO A 163 -3.02 8.11 -8.00
CA PRO A 163 -3.79 7.14 -8.79
C PRO A 163 -4.41 7.72 -10.07
N LYS A 164 -4.47 9.05 -10.18
CA LYS A 164 -5.06 9.74 -11.35
C LYS A 164 -4.03 10.07 -12.42
N LEU A 165 -2.76 9.82 -12.15
CA LEU A 165 -1.67 10.10 -13.06
C LEU A 165 -1.48 8.96 -14.07
N ASP A 166 -1.17 9.33 -15.32
CA ASP A 166 -0.85 8.37 -16.37
C ASP A 166 0.60 7.89 -16.21
N SER A 167 0.78 6.77 -15.55
CA SER A 167 2.08 6.18 -15.22
C SER A 167 2.98 5.83 -16.42
N THR A 168 2.51 6.03 -17.66
CA THR A 168 3.32 5.87 -18.88
C THR A 168 4.19 7.09 -19.17
N LYS A 169 3.94 8.23 -18.51
CA LYS A 169 4.67 9.49 -18.70
C LYS A 169 5.96 9.51 -17.87
N SER A 170 6.88 10.42 -18.24
CA SER A 170 8.10 10.64 -17.46
C SER A 170 7.83 11.30 -16.10
N THR A 171 8.69 11.09 -15.09
CA THR A 171 8.61 11.67 -13.75
C THR A 171 8.33 13.18 -13.79
N ASN A 172 9.02 13.93 -14.63
CA ASN A 172 8.84 15.38 -14.75
C ASN A 172 7.44 15.76 -15.25
N GLN A 173 6.90 15.04 -16.23
CA GLN A 173 5.54 15.26 -16.73
C GLN A 173 4.49 14.93 -15.69
N LEU A 174 4.70 13.84 -14.93
CA LEU A 174 3.80 13.43 -13.85
C LEU A 174 3.78 14.43 -12.69
N ILE A 175 4.92 15.03 -12.34
CA ILE A 175 4.96 16.10 -11.33
C ILE A 175 4.14 17.31 -11.79
N VAL A 176 4.28 17.72 -13.04
CA VAL A 176 3.49 18.84 -13.61
C VAL A 176 2.01 18.51 -13.63
N ASP A 177 1.62 17.31 -14.05
CA ASP A 177 0.23 16.86 -14.08
C ASP A 177 -0.36 16.82 -12.64
N ALA A 178 0.41 16.30 -11.67
CA ALA A 178 0.00 16.26 -10.26
C ALA A 178 -0.25 17.67 -9.72
N LEU A 179 0.66 18.60 -9.94
CA LEU A 179 0.52 19.99 -9.53
C LEU A 179 -0.71 20.65 -10.18
N GLY A 180 -0.98 20.35 -11.45
CA GLY A 180 -2.17 20.84 -12.16
C GLY A 180 -3.50 20.31 -11.58
N ILE A 181 -3.49 19.10 -10.99
CA ILE A 181 -4.67 18.52 -10.31
C ILE A 181 -4.83 19.13 -8.90
N MET A 182 -3.72 19.34 -8.18
CA MET A 182 -3.71 19.85 -6.80
C MET A 182 -4.06 21.34 -6.68
N THR A 183 -3.85 22.10 -7.74
CA THR A 183 -4.11 23.56 -7.76
C THR A 183 -5.51 23.93 -8.26
N ARG A 184 -6.33 22.94 -8.62
CA ARG A 184 -7.76 23.10 -8.99
C ARG A 184 -8.68 22.79 -7.81
#